data_5ce3f28e6ce6aae93a0b31798f06f169
#
_entry.id   5ce3f28e6ce6aae93a0b31798f06f169
#
_cell.length_a   1.000
_cell.length_b   1.000
_cell.length_c   1.000
_cell.angle_alpha   90.00
_cell.angle_beta   90.00
_cell.angle_gamma   90.00
#
_symmetry.space_group_name_H-M   'P 1'
#
loop_
_entity.id
_entity.type
_entity.pdbx_description
1 polymer ?
#
loop_
_entity_poly.entity_id
_entity_poly.type
_entity_poly.pdbx_seq_one_letter_code
_entity_poly.pdbx_strand_id
1 'polypeptide(L)'
;MDVVIRHDLCDEEKDYILKRFQIVEGCLQSHGIDCKPNNPPRVALLGSGGGQRAQSALLGVLRQLGEDNLLDSFLYLAGVSGTTWAMASLYDDAQWSKNAPSVVGGALQSMSEGSSSSFSECVQWLRRRDAEGDLSLTDFWGVVVCAYFKGVPLETRTLAEEDQGDGANPYPLYSAVERVLLDNEKEELWFELSPHEAGFTHPGAFVKTSLLKQDFDGGHVKQQNRMPMDMVQLQGICGSAFGDAQYIIHTIKEWLSPHLPWRHSRSTLKQGLQEIVMLSSFKLLECFNDMEGSYKVLEELKSELDGYPGLHSSTLLELDCNIWTKMTDEDKKQQIRIIFQELNESLEQQSQDMRKSKKPEHDPIWVLKKILGLAYNWDFGRTANILHNFKDPKVPEHMCKEKIMHLIDAGLFLNSPYPPMLTDTRDIDLIVSFDFSAGDPFETVKVAHGYSDTCGMPFPQINEDDMNEDRPRSFHVFEEKGKPTVIHIPLFNMDNCKDEATIKENRKKYTTFQGPYREQKKINDLADLAAENVRMNRERILEEIRKAAERRKAQC
;
A
#
# COMPACT_ATOMS: atom_id res chain seq x y z
N MET A 1 27.15 12.05 5.22
CA MET A 1 26.60 10.80 4.66
C MET A 1 25.14 10.79 5.01
N ASP A 2 24.28 10.65 4.02
CA ASP A 2 22.83 10.74 4.23
C ASP A 2 22.21 9.36 4.48
N VAL A 3 22.84 8.30 3.96
CA VAL A 3 22.53 6.90 4.30
C VAL A 3 23.27 6.51 5.57
N VAL A 4 22.57 5.96 6.55
CA VAL A 4 23.11 5.54 7.85
C VAL A 4 22.78 4.07 8.08
N ILE A 5 23.78 3.30 8.53
CA ILE A 5 23.55 1.95 9.05
C ILE A 5 23.19 2.08 10.53
N ARG A 6 21.96 1.74 10.88
CA ARG A 6 21.44 1.84 12.23
C ARG A 6 21.81 0.61 13.07
N HIS A 7 22.16 0.86 14.32
CA HIS A 7 22.34 -0.12 15.39
C HIS A 7 21.42 0.19 16.57
N ASP A 8 20.67 1.29 16.45
CA ASP A 8 19.72 1.81 17.42
C ASP A 8 18.70 2.67 16.70
N LEU A 9 17.58 3.02 17.33
CA LEU A 9 16.59 3.92 16.79
C LEU A 9 17.22 5.30 16.48
N CYS A 10 16.68 6.03 15.50
CA CYS A 10 17.05 7.43 15.32
C CYS A 10 16.64 8.26 16.54
N ASP A 11 17.26 9.42 16.68
CA ASP A 11 17.03 10.24 17.88
C ASP A 11 15.57 10.74 17.93
N GLU A 12 14.99 11.04 16.80
CA GLU A 12 13.60 11.50 16.67
C GLU A 12 12.58 10.41 17.07
N GLU A 13 12.78 9.15 16.63
CA GLU A 13 11.94 8.02 17.06
C GLU A 13 12.10 7.75 18.56
N LYS A 14 13.33 7.81 19.11
CA LYS A 14 13.59 7.68 20.54
C LYS A 14 12.84 8.73 21.35
N ASP A 15 12.94 9.99 20.94
CA ASP A 15 12.28 11.12 21.63
C ASP A 15 10.75 10.95 21.60
N TYR A 16 10.19 10.50 20.46
CA TYR A 16 8.77 10.23 20.32
C TYR A 16 8.33 9.13 21.30
N ILE A 17 9.03 8.01 21.31
CA ILE A 17 8.72 6.85 22.18
C ILE A 17 8.85 7.21 23.65
N LEU A 18 9.86 7.98 24.04
CA LEU A 18 10.02 8.44 25.43
C LEU A 18 8.84 9.32 25.90
N LYS A 19 8.35 10.20 25.05
CA LYS A 19 7.14 11.00 25.34
C LYS A 19 5.91 10.11 25.47
N ARG A 20 5.77 9.12 24.59
CA ARG A 20 4.63 8.21 24.62
C ARG A 20 4.64 7.27 25.83
N PHE A 21 5.79 6.96 26.43
CA PHE A 21 5.84 6.14 27.64
C PHE A 21 4.93 6.66 28.75
N GLN A 22 4.83 7.97 28.94
CA GLN A 22 3.95 8.54 29.97
C GLN A 22 2.46 8.28 29.66
N ILE A 23 2.09 8.29 28.38
CA ILE A 23 0.72 8.00 27.93
C ILE A 23 0.41 6.52 28.17
N VAL A 24 1.34 5.63 27.79
CA VAL A 24 1.21 4.17 28.02
C VAL A 24 1.10 3.86 29.51
N GLU A 25 1.96 4.45 30.34
CA GLU A 25 1.93 4.26 31.80
C GLU A 25 0.57 4.67 32.39
N GLY A 26 0.06 5.84 32.00
CA GLY A 26 -1.27 6.32 32.42
C GLY A 26 -2.40 5.38 31.98
N CYS A 27 -2.35 4.88 30.75
CA CYS A 27 -3.28 3.89 30.24
C CYS A 27 -3.24 2.59 31.07
N LEU A 28 -2.05 2.02 31.28
CA LEU A 28 -1.89 0.78 32.03
C LEU A 28 -2.35 0.91 33.48
N GLN A 29 -2.05 2.03 34.15
CA GLN A 29 -2.52 2.32 35.49
C GLN A 29 -4.05 2.36 35.57
N SER A 30 -4.73 2.92 34.56
CA SER A 30 -6.19 2.95 34.50
C SER A 30 -6.83 1.56 34.44
N HIS A 31 -6.07 0.56 33.93
CA HIS A 31 -6.44 -0.85 33.88
C HIS A 31 -5.87 -1.68 35.05
N GLY A 32 -5.30 -1.03 36.07
CA GLY A 32 -4.72 -1.71 37.23
C GLY A 32 -3.48 -2.55 36.91
N ILE A 33 -2.75 -2.18 35.84
CA ILE A 33 -1.49 -2.80 35.45
C ILE A 33 -0.37 -1.89 35.93
N ASP A 34 0.43 -2.38 36.86
CA ASP A 34 1.63 -1.69 37.37
C ASP A 34 2.79 -2.00 36.41
N CYS A 35 3.54 -0.97 36.02
CA CYS A 35 4.73 -1.09 35.19
C CYS A 35 5.92 -0.32 35.78
N LYS A 36 7.11 -0.54 35.24
CA LYS A 36 8.32 0.17 35.67
C LYS A 36 8.22 1.64 35.17
N PRO A 37 8.40 2.63 36.05
CA PRO A 37 8.41 4.04 35.67
C PRO A 37 9.43 4.35 34.58
N ASN A 38 9.02 5.10 33.55
CA ASN A 38 9.80 5.45 32.35
C ASN A 38 10.31 4.24 31.54
N ASN A 39 9.76 3.05 31.76
CA ASN A 39 10.06 1.86 30.97
C ASN A 39 8.87 0.89 30.96
N PRO A 40 7.70 1.30 30.45
CA PRO A 40 6.54 0.43 30.33
C PRO A 40 6.83 -0.71 29.33
N PRO A 41 5.98 -1.76 29.29
CA PRO A 41 6.08 -2.80 28.27
C PRO A 41 5.93 -2.18 26.87
N ARG A 42 6.75 -2.64 25.94
CA ARG A 42 6.73 -2.17 24.55
C ARG A 42 5.79 -3.05 23.74
N VAL A 43 4.62 -2.52 23.48
CA VAL A 43 3.55 -3.23 22.78
C VAL A 43 3.36 -2.64 21.39
N ALA A 44 3.37 -3.51 20.37
CA ALA A 44 3.11 -3.14 18.98
C ALA A 44 1.75 -3.68 18.51
N LEU A 45 1.00 -2.85 17.78
CA LEU A 45 -0.24 -3.22 17.09
C LEU A 45 0.04 -3.38 15.61
N LEU A 46 -0.25 -4.57 15.06
CA LEU A 46 -0.07 -4.85 13.65
C LEU A 46 -1.42 -5.07 12.95
N GLY A 47 -1.55 -4.48 11.76
CA GLY A 47 -2.66 -4.72 10.85
C GLY A 47 -2.19 -5.34 9.55
N SER A 48 -2.72 -6.52 9.19
CA SER A 48 -2.40 -7.17 7.93
C SER A 48 -3.09 -6.51 6.73
N GLY A 49 -2.66 -6.84 5.52
CA GLY A 49 -3.22 -6.33 4.28
C GLY A 49 -4.54 -6.98 3.88
N GLY A 50 -5.15 -6.45 2.82
CA GLY A 50 -6.40 -6.94 2.24
C GLY A 50 -7.31 -5.85 1.64
N GLY A 51 -6.74 -4.78 1.10
CA GLY A 51 -7.47 -3.68 0.45
C GLY A 51 -8.49 -3.03 1.39
N GLN A 52 -9.69 -2.70 0.88
CA GLN A 52 -10.75 -2.10 1.69
C GLN A 52 -11.26 -2.97 2.84
N ARG A 53 -11.14 -4.30 2.73
CA ARG A 53 -11.46 -5.19 3.85
C ARG A 53 -10.57 -4.88 5.04
N ALA A 54 -9.26 -4.86 4.83
CA ALA A 54 -8.27 -4.56 5.87
C ALA A 54 -8.39 -3.12 6.37
N GLN A 55 -8.65 -2.15 5.48
CA GLN A 55 -8.91 -0.77 5.84
C GLN A 55 -10.09 -0.65 6.81
N SER A 56 -11.26 -1.20 6.44
CA SER A 56 -12.48 -1.13 7.27
C SER A 56 -12.30 -1.88 8.59
N ALA A 57 -11.66 -3.05 8.55
CA ALA A 57 -11.44 -3.87 9.73
C ALA A 57 -10.48 -3.20 10.73
N LEU A 58 -9.35 -2.64 10.28
CA LEU A 58 -8.44 -1.90 11.16
C LEU A 58 -9.13 -0.69 11.80
N LEU A 59 -9.91 0.06 11.02
CA LEU A 59 -10.71 1.17 11.57
C LEU A 59 -11.65 0.70 12.68
N GLY A 60 -12.33 -0.44 12.50
CA GLY A 60 -13.18 -1.05 13.53
C GLY A 60 -12.41 -1.45 14.78
N VAL A 61 -11.23 -2.08 14.61
CA VAL A 61 -10.33 -2.44 15.73
C VAL A 61 -9.90 -1.20 16.51
N LEU A 62 -9.42 -0.18 15.83
CA LEU A 62 -8.90 1.05 16.47
C LEU A 62 -10.01 1.83 17.18
N ARG A 63 -11.23 1.87 16.61
CA ARG A 63 -12.40 2.44 17.28
C ARG A 63 -12.68 1.72 18.60
N GLN A 64 -12.72 0.39 18.59
CA GLN A 64 -13.02 -0.38 19.79
C GLN A 64 -11.93 -0.28 20.85
N LEU A 65 -10.66 -0.32 20.45
CA LEU A 65 -9.53 -0.09 21.35
C LEU A 65 -9.61 1.30 22.02
N GLY A 66 -10.06 2.32 21.26
CA GLY A 66 -10.31 3.66 21.82
C GLY A 66 -11.49 3.68 22.80
N GLU A 67 -12.61 3.04 22.48
CA GLU A 67 -13.79 2.92 23.37
C GLU A 67 -13.46 2.18 24.68
N ASP A 68 -12.58 1.17 24.59
CA ASP A 68 -12.11 0.38 25.74
C ASP A 68 -10.96 1.05 26.52
N ASN A 69 -10.51 2.22 26.14
CA ASN A 69 -9.32 2.91 26.65
C ASN A 69 -8.02 2.06 26.58
N LEU A 70 -7.91 1.17 25.59
CA LEU A 70 -6.76 0.31 25.38
C LEU A 70 -5.80 0.82 24.32
N LEU A 71 -6.22 1.73 23.44
CA LEU A 71 -5.42 2.20 22.30
C LEU A 71 -4.09 2.82 22.74
N ASP A 72 -4.09 3.52 23.87
CA ASP A 72 -2.91 4.15 24.41
C ASP A 72 -1.92 3.20 25.10
N SER A 73 -2.22 1.89 25.17
CA SER A 73 -1.26 0.88 25.61
C SER A 73 -0.23 0.51 24.53
N PHE A 74 -0.46 0.92 23.27
CA PHE A 74 0.42 0.60 22.14
C PHE A 74 1.43 1.72 21.89
N LEU A 75 2.71 1.33 21.73
CA LEU A 75 3.78 2.24 21.32
C LEU A 75 3.81 2.43 19.81
N TYR A 76 3.57 1.36 19.05
CA TYR A 76 3.67 1.30 17.60
C TYR A 76 2.34 0.87 16.98
N LEU A 77 2.04 1.44 15.82
CA LEU A 77 1.03 0.94 14.90
C LEU A 77 1.69 0.71 13.54
N ALA A 78 1.71 -0.53 13.09
CA ALA A 78 2.29 -0.89 11.80
C ALA A 78 1.25 -1.51 10.88
N GLY A 79 1.30 -1.16 9.59
CA GLY A 79 0.35 -1.62 8.58
C GLY A 79 0.97 -2.10 7.28
N VAL A 80 0.24 -2.98 6.59
CA VAL A 80 0.53 -3.49 5.25
C VAL A 80 -0.66 -3.28 4.35
N SER A 81 -0.46 -2.87 3.09
CA SER A 81 -1.53 -2.76 2.09
C SER A 81 -2.70 -1.87 2.56
N GLY A 82 -3.93 -2.37 2.53
CA GLY A 82 -5.13 -1.61 2.90
C GLY A 82 -5.13 -1.03 4.32
N THR A 83 -4.38 -1.59 5.26
CA THR A 83 -4.24 -1.00 6.60
C THR A 83 -3.40 0.29 6.58
N THR A 84 -2.48 0.44 5.64
CA THR A 84 -1.77 1.71 5.43
C THR A 84 -2.70 2.83 4.96
N TRP A 85 -3.78 2.48 4.22
CA TRP A 85 -4.82 3.45 3.83
C TRP A 85 -5.62 3.94 5.04
N ALA A 86 -5.94 3.03 5.97
CA ALA A 86 -6.58 3.41 7.23
C ALA A 86 -5.67 4.33 8.05
N MET A 87 -4.41 3.95 8.23
CA MET A 87 -3.42 4.75 8.95
C MET A 87 -3.30 6.15 8.36
N ALA A 88 -3.10 6.27 7.05
CA ALA A 88 -3.00 7.56 6.37
C ALA A 88 -4.22 8.47 6.64
N SER A 89 -5.44 7.92 6.70
CA SER A 89 -6.64 8.71 7.03
C SER A 89 -6.66 9.21 8.47
N LEU A 90 -6.09 8.44 9.41
CA LEU A 90 -6.11 8.79 10.83
C LEU A 90 -5.01 9.78 11.20
N TYR A 91 -3.78 9.56 10.70
CA TYR A 91 -2.63 10.39 11.04
C TYR A 91 -2.63 11.79 10.39
N ASP A 92 -3.69 12.14 9.65
CA ASP A 92 -4.01 13.53 9.28
C ASP A 92 -4.41 14.37 10.52
N ASP A 93 -4.94 13.73 11.56
CA ASP A 93 -5.21 14.35 12.86
C ASP A 93 -4.08 14.02 13.85
N ALA A 94 -3.38 15.05 14.31
CA ALA A 94 -2.26 14.94 15.28
C ALA A 94 -2.62 14.23 16.59
N GLN A 95 -3.89 14.13 16.96
CA GLN A 95 -4.37 13.55 18.21
C GLN A 95 -5.53 12.56 17.99
N TRP A 96 -5.52 11.88 16.84
CA TRP A 96 -6.60 10.97 16.46
C TRP A 96 -6.87 9.89 17.50
N SER A 97 -5.85 9.37 18.18
CA SER A 97 -6.01 8.30 19.17
C SER A 97 -6.87 8.72 20.38
N LYS A 98 -6.82 10.00 20.77
CA LYS A 98 -7.64 10.56 21.85
C LYS A 98 -9.11 10.67 21.46
N ASN A 99 -9.41 10.79 20.17
CA ASN A 99 -10.74 10.93 19.60
C ASN A 99 -11.08 9.79 18.64
N ALA A 100 -10.45 8.62 18.80
CA ALA A 100 -10.53 7.51 17.86
C ALA A 100 -11.96 7.15 17.41
N PRO A 101 -12.99 7.05 18.27
CA PRO A 101 -14.34 6.74 17.82
C PRO A 101 -14.89 7.76 16.81
N SER A 102 -14.64 9.05 17.00
CA SER A 102 -15.12 10.12 16.11
C SER A 102 -14.34 10.16 14.80
N VAL A 103 -13.01 10.14 14.87
CA VAL A 103 -12.14 10.21 13.68
C VAL A 103 -12.34 8.98 12.79
N VAL A 104 -12.40 7.79 13.40
CA VAL A 104 -12.69 6.54 12.69
C VAL A 104 -14.08 6.56 12.06
N GLY A 105 -15.10 7.08 12.79
CA GLY A 105 -16.45 7.23 12.24
C GLY A 105 -16.47 8.06 10.96
N GLY A 106 -15.76 9.19 10.94
CA GLY A 106 -15.60 10.03 9.75
C GLY A 106 -14.90 9.30 8.59
N ALA A 107 -13.82 8.56 8.87
CA ALA A 107 -13.11 7.78 7.85
C ALA A 107 -13.99 6.67 7.23
N LEU A 108 -14.77 5.95 8.04
CA LEU A 108 -15.72 4.93 7.55
C LEU A 108 -16.86 5.54 6.71
N GLN A 109 -17.30 6.75 7.07
CA GLN A 109 -18.35 7.46 6.32
C GLN A 109 -17.84 7.90 4.95
N SER A 110 -16.64 8.50 4.87
CA SER A 110 -16.04 8.96 3.61
C SER A 110 -15.93 7.85 2.56
N MET A 111 -15.66 6.61 2.97
CA MET A 111 -15.57 5.45 2.06
C MET A 111 -16.86 5.21 1.28
N SER A 112 -18.03 5.52 1.84
CA SER A 112 -19.33 5.33 1.18
C SER A 112 -19.77 6.53 0.37
N GLU A 113 -19.40 7.75 0.77
CA GLU A 113 -19.85 8.99 0.15
C GLU A 113 -19.21 9.23 -1.23
N GLY A 114 -18.06 8.61 -1.51
CA GLY A 114 -17.33 8.77 -2.75
C GLY A 114 -16.38 9.95 -2.76
N SER A 115 -15.79 10.25 -3.90
CA SER A 115 -14.68 11.20 -4.01
C SER A 115 -15.08 12.63 -3.65
N SER A 116 -14.31 13.25 -2.75
CA SER A 116 -14.31 14.70 -2.53
C SER A 116 -13.31 15.44 -3.43
N SER A 117 -12.34 14.73 -4.06
CA SER A 117 -11.42 15.29 -5.03
C SER A 117 -12.04 15.37 -6.42
N SER A 118 -11.91 16.51 -7.08
CA SER A 118 -12.30 16.65 -8.48
C SER A 118 -11.32 15.91 -9.39
N PHE A 119 -11.81 15.43 -10.53
CA PHE A 119 -10.95 14.83 -11.56
C PHE A 119 -9.82 15.79 -12.00
N SER A 120 -10.09 17.09 -12.01
CA SER A 120 -9.10 18.11 -12.32
C SER A 120 -7.93 18.13 -11.35
N GLU A 121 -8.18 18.04 -10.05
CA GLU A 121 -7.13 17.97 -9.00
C GLU A 121 -6.29 16.72 -9.19
N CYS A 122 -6.93 15.59 -9.45
CA CYS A 122 -6.23 14.34 -9.74
C CYS A 122 -5.29 14.46 -10.95
N VAL A 123 -5.78 15.03 -12.06
CA VAL A 123 -4.98 15.25 -13.27
C VAL A 123 -3.85 16.25 -13.03
N GLN A 124 -4.07 17.32 -12.27
CA GLN A 124 -3.02 18.28 -11.92
C GLN A 124 -1.90 17.62 -11.11
N TRP A 125 -2.25 16.78 -10.14
CA TRP A 125 -1.28 16.03 -9.35
C TRP A 125 -0.47 15.06 -10.22
N LEU A 126 -1.12 14.27 -11.07
CA LEU A 126 -0.45 13.37 -12.01
C LEU A 126 0.48 14.09 -13.00
N ARG A 127 0.08 15.29 -13.48
CA ARG A 127 0.93 16.11 -14.36
C ARG A 127 2.16 16.67 -13.66
N ARG A 128 2.08 16.99 -12.38
CA ARG A 128 3.26 17.36 -11.59
C ARG A 128 4.24 16.20 -11.52
N ARG A 129 3.74 14.98 -11.26
CA ARG A 129 4.55 13.76 -11.24
C ARG A 129 5.23 13.48 -12.59
N ASP A 130 4.48 13.65 -13.68
CA ASP A 130 5.02 13.50 -15.04
C ASP A 130 6.14 14.52 -15.34
N ALA A 131 5.99 15.75 -14.88
CA ALA A 131 7.01 16.80 -15.04
C ALA A 131 8.29 16.52 -14.23
N GLU A 132 8.20 15.78 -13.12
CA GLU A 132 9.36 15.30 -12.34
C GLU A 132 10.10 14.12 -13.04
N GLY A 133 9.46 13.51 -14.04
CA GLY A 133 10.03 12.37 -14.78
C GLY A 133 9.90 11.02 -14.07
N ASP A 134 9.13 10.96 -12.99
CA ASP A 134 8.97 9.78 -12.12
C ASP A 134 7.56 9.20 -12.13
N LEU A 135 6.70 9.62 -13.06
CA LEU A 135 5.33 9.10 -13.15
C LEU A 135 5.34 7.60 -13.42
N SER A 136 4.63 6.84 -12.58
CA SER A 136 4.46 5.40 -12.68
C SER A 136 2.99 4.99 -12.55
N LEU A 137 2.65 3.73 -12.77
CA LEU A 137 1.30 3.22 -12.52
C LEU A 137 0.90 3.32 -11.04
N THR A 138 1.87 3.30 -10.14
CA THR A 138 1.65 3.48 -8.70
C THR A 138 1.05 4.84 -8.38
N ASP A 139 1.44 5.89 -9.12
CA ASP A 139 0.87 7.24 -8.94
C ASP A 139 -0.62 7.28 -9.32
N PHE A 140 -1.01 6.60 -10.40
CA PHE A 140 -2.42 6.46 -10.78
C PHE A 140 -3.19 5.64 -9.74
N TRP A 141 -2.57 4.58 -9.20
CA TRP A 141 -3.16 3.78 -8.15
C TRP A 141 -3.35 4.58 -6.86
N GLY A 142 -2.37 5.38 -6.44
CA GLY A 142 -2.47 6.27 -5.30
C GLY A 142 -3.63 7.27 -5.41
N VAL A 143 -3.81 7.87 -6.59
CA VAL A 143 -4.98 8.72 -6.89
C VAL A 143 -6.29 7.94 -6.75
N VAL A 144 -6.36 6.72 -7.29
CA VAL A 144 -7.54 5.85 -7.19
C VAL A 144 -7.82 5.47 -5.73
N VAL A 145 -6.78 5.18 -4.95
CA VAL A 145 -6.92 4.88 -3.52
C VAL A 145 -7.57 6.07 -2.79
N CYS A 146 -7.03 7.27 -2.93
CA CYS A 146 -7.58 8.46 -2.27
C CYS A 146 -8.98 8.80 -2.79
N ALA A 147 -9.11 9.02 -4.09
CA ALA A 147 -10.31 9.57 -4.68
C ALA A 147 -11.43 8.55 -4.89
N TYR A 148 -11.11 7.28 -5.15
CA TYR A 148 -12.10 6.28 -5.52
C TYR A 148 -12.41 5.28 -4.41
N PHE A 149 -11.42 4.80 -3.65
CA PHE A 149 -11.64 3.87 -2.55
C PHE A 149 -11.99 4.57 -1.23
N LYS A 150 -11.20 5.56 -0.84
CA LYS A 150 -11.36 6.26 0.44
C LYS A 150 -12.41 7.37 0.42
N GLY A 151 -12.64 7.96 -0.75
CA GLY A 151 -13.54 9.10 -0.90
C GLY A 151 -13.06 10.38 -0.19
N VAL A 152 -11.74 10.53 -0.05
CA VAL A 152 -11.11 11.69 0.61
C VAL A 152 -10.41 12.59 -0.40
N PRO A 153 -10.09 13.87 -0.04
CA PRO A 153 -9.19 14.71 -0.82
C PRO A 153 -7.85 14.02 -1.06
N LEU A 154 -7.12 14.43 -2.12
CA LEU A 154 -5.76 13.93 -2.32
C LEU A 154 -4.88 14.32 -1.13
N GLU A 155 -4.33 13.33 -0.47
CA GLU A 155 -3.49 13.51 0.73
C GLU A 155 -2.06 13.88 0.30
N THR A 156 -1.85 15.13 -0.07
CA THR A 156 -0.58 15.65 -0.60
C THR A 156 0.43 16.05 0.48
N ARG A 157 0.11 15.85 1.76
CA ARG A 157 1.08 16.00 2.85
C ARG A 157 2.17 14.93 2.74
N THR A 158 3.32 15.20 3.30
CA THR A 158 4.43 14.25 3.37
C THR A 158 4.32 13.38 4.62
N LEU A 159 4.95 12.20 4.61
CA LEU A 159 4.98 11.33 5.78
C LEU A 159 5.67 12.01 6.99
N ALA A 160 6.67 12.86 6.75
CA ALA A 160 7.35 13.60 7.81
C ALA A 160 6.41 14.56 8.57
N GLU A 161 5.31 15.00 7.96
CA GLU A 161 4.31 15.87 8.61
C GLU A 161 3.36 15.11 9.56
N GLU A 162 3.42 13.78 9.60
CA GLU A 162 2.68 12.97 10.57
C GLU A 162 3.28 13.02 11.99
N ASP A 163 4.55 13.43 12.13
CA ASP A 163 5.13 13.70 13.44
C ASP A 163 4.74 15.09 13.94
N GLN A 164 3.89 15.12 14.95
CA GLN A 164 3.54 16.35 15.66
C GLN A 164 4.37 16.56 16.93
N GLY A 165 5.34 15.68 17.18
CA GLY A 165 6.36 15.82 18.23
C GLY A 165 5.90 15.62 19.67
N ASP A 166 4.65 15.22 19.93
CA ASP A 166 4.10 15.08 21.28
C ASP A 166 3.90 13.63 21.75
N GLY A 167 4.11 12.65 20.88
CA GLY A 167 3.90 11.22 21.18
C GLY A 167 2.44 10.83 21.44
N ALA A 168 1.47 11.67 21.05
CA ALA A 168 0.06 11.46 21.35
C ALA A 168 -0.50 10.16 20.75
N ASN A 169 -0.12 9.83 19.53
CA ASN A 169 -0.57 8.63 18.83
C ASN A 169 0.46 7.50 18.94
N PRO A 170 0.11 6.21 18.70
CA PRO A 170 1.11 5.17 18.45
C PRO A 170 2.03 5.57 17.30
N TYR A 171 3.33 5.24 17.37
CA TYR A 171 4.30 5.58 16.33
C TYR A 171 3.98 4.81 15.04
N PRO A 172 3.75 5.49 13.88
CA PRO A 172 3.31 4.83 12.67
C PRO A 172 4.48 4.21 11.90
N LEU A 173 4.27 2.99 11.38
CA LEU A 173 5.18 2.32 10.46
C LEU A 173 4.40 1.78 9.26
N TYR A 174 4.77 2.24 8.08
CA TYR A 174 4.25 1.79 6.80
C TYR A 174 5.23 0.81 6.17
N SER A 175 4.75 -0.13 5.39
CA SER A 175 5.55 -1.23 4.89
C SER A 175 5.47 -1.38 3.37
N ALA A 176 6.62 -1.62 2.77
CA ALA A 176 6.78 -1.99 1.37
C ALA A 176 7.85 -3.09 1.25
N VAL A 177 7.99 -3.68 0.07
CA VAL A 177 9.11 -4.57 -0.27
C VAL A 177 9.73 -4.13 -1.58
N GLU A 178 11.03 -4.43 -1.76
CA GLU A 178 11.71 -4.18 -3.02
C GLU A 178 11.46 -5.36 -3.97
N ARG A 179 10.86 -5.07 -5.14
CA ARG A 179 10.39 -6.06 -6.09
C ARG A 179 11.48 -6.97 -6.65
N VAL A 180 12.65 -6.39 -7.02
CA VAL A 180 13.74 -7.19 -7.62
C VAL A 180 14.31 -8.17 -6.61
N LEU A 181 14.33 -7.80 -5.33
CA LEU A 181 14.75 -8.69 -4.23
C LEU A 181 13.72 -9.77 -3.99
N LEU A 182 12.42 -9.44 -4.08
CA LEU A 182 11.32 -10.41 -4.00
C LEU A 182 11.40 -11.44 -5.14
N ASP A 183 11.55 -10.98 -6.38
CA ASP A 183 11.65 -11.84 -7.57
C ASP A 183 12.87 -12.80 -7.51
N ASN A 184 13.88 -12.46 -6.73
CA ASN A 184 15.10 -13.25 -6.52
C ASN A 184 15.15 -13.95 -5.16
N GLU A 185 14.06 -13.99 -4.42
CA GLU A 185 13.94 -14.62 -3.10
C GLU A 185 15.02 -14.15 -2.11
N LYS A 186 15.27 -12.84 -2.05
CA LYS A 186 16.26 -12.23 -1.16
C LYS A 186 15.67 -11.89 0.21
N GLU A 187 16.50 -12.00 1.24
CA GLU A 187 16.11 -11.80 2.63
C GLU A 187 16.00 -10.32 3.00
N GLU A 188 16.75 -9.46 2.32
CA GLU A 188 16.87 -8.02 2.64
C GLU A 188 15.75 -7.16 2.03
N LEU A 189 14.65 -7.76 1.61
CA LEU A 189 13.64 -7.11 0.76
C LEU A 189 12.70 -6.13 1.51
N TRP A 190 12.59 -6.23 2.84
CA TRP A 190 11.63 -5.44 3.61
C TRP A 190 12.08 -3.98 3.75
N PHE A 191 11.20 -3.08 3.33
CA PHE A 191 11.40 -1.63 3.38
C PHE A 191 10.35 -1.00 4.30
N GLU A 192 10.79 -0.35 5.37
CA GLU A 192 9.92 0.37 6.29
C GLU A 192 9.97 1.87 6.07
N LEU A 193 8.84 2.53 6.33
CA LEU A 193 8.69 3.98 6.23
C LEU A 193 8.05 4.50 7.51
N SER A 194 8.70 5.46 8.13
CA SER A 194 8.22 6.20 9.31
C SER A 194 8.26 7.70 9.05
N PRO A 195 7.69 8.55 9.90
CA PRO A 195 7.81 10.00 9.76
C PRO A 195 9.25 10.52 9.72
N HIS A 196 10.19 9.82 10.35
CA HIS A 196 11.57 10.27 10.50
C HIS A 196 12.52 9.60 9.52
N GLU A 197 12.46 8.28 9.38
CA GLU A 197 13.36 7.51 8.53
C GLU A 197 12.63 6.51 7.66
N ALA A 198 13.22 6.23 6.49
CA ALA A 198 12.79 5.19 5.59
C ALA A 198 14.00 4.37 5.15
N GLY A 199 13.86 3.04 5.04
CA GLY A 199 14.98 2.20 4.67
C GLY A 199 14.72 0.70 4.77
N PHE A 200 15.75 -0.06 4.47
CA PHE A 200 15.72 -1.51 4.57
C PHE A 200 15.90 -1.95 6.02
N THR A 201 14.90 -2.61 6.58
CA THR A 201 14.91 -3.13 7.95
C THR A 201 16.11 -4.04 8.18
N HIS A 202 16.40 -4.91 7.23
CA HIS A 202 17.64 -5.68 7.14
C HIS A 202 18.36 -5.30 5.84
N PRO A 203 19.51 -4.73 5.84
CA PRO A 203 20.61 -4.67 6.82
C PRO A 203 20.61 -3.45 7.78
N GLY A 204 19.51 -2.77 7.98
CA GLY A 204 19.43 -1.60 8.84
C GLY A 204 19.92 -0.30 8.16
N ALA A 205 19.72 -0.18 6.86
CA ALA A 205 20.17 0.94 6.07
C ALA A 205 19.05 1.97 5.85
N PHE A 206 19.19 3.16 6.44
CA PHE A 206 18.15 4.18 6.50
C PHE A 206 18.60 5.54 5.97
N VAL A 207 17.63 6.31 5.51
CA VAL A 207 17.74 7.74 5.19
C VAL A 207 16.62 8.50 5.89
N LYS A 208 16.78 9.81 6.08
CA LYS A 208 15.67 10.66 6.52
C LYS A 208 14.53 10.58 5.50
N THR A 209 13.30 10.41 5.96
CA THR A 209 12.11 10.28 5.11
C THR A 209 11.96 11.45 4.14
N SER A 210 12.34 12.66 4.56
CA SER A 210 12.35 13.85 3.70
C SER A 210 13.32 13.78 2.51
N LEU A 211 14.27 12.83 2.51
CA LEU A 211 15.23 12.63 1.43
C LEU A 211 14.82 11.48 0.49
N LEU A 212 13.80 10.73 0.83
CA LEU A 212 13.30 9.65 -0.03
C LEU A 212 12.89 10.23 -1.38
N LYS A 213 13.20 9.54 -2.49
CA LYS A 213 13.09 9.98 -3.90
C LYS A 213 14.23 10.86 -4.42
N GLN A 214 15.09 11.43 -3.59
CA GLN A 214 16.25 12.14 -4.11
C GLN A 214 17.25 11.17 -4.77
N ASP A 215 18.07 11.64 -5.69
CA ASP A 215 19.10 10.82 -6.33
C ASP A 215 20.28 10.60 -5.37
N PHE A 216 20.60 9.33 -5.11
CA PHE A 216 21.71 8.92 -4.24
C PHE A 216 22.90 8.39 -5.04
N ASP A 217 24.10 8.57 -4.48
CA ASP A 217 25.33 7.95 -4.98
C ASP A 217 26.36 7.85 -3.85
N GLY A 218 26.78 6.63 -3.54
CA GLY A 218 27.76 6.37 -2.49
C GLY A 218 27.32 6.81 -1.10
N GLY A 219 26.02 6.75 -0.82
CA GLY A 219 25.41 7.14 0.47
C GLY A 219 25.19 8.65 0.64
N HIS A 220 25.30 9.44 -0.44
CA HIS A 220 25.08 10.88 -0.43
C HIS A 220 23.99 11.28 -1.42
N VAL A 221 23.14 12.23 -1.03
CA VAL A 221 22.21 12.90 -1.94
C VAL A 221 22.96 13.75 -2.93
N LYS A 222 22.78 13.51 -4.24
CA LYS A 222 23.43 14.27 -5.31
C LYS A 222 22.77 15.62 -5.58
N GLN A 223 21.44 15.62 -5.64
CA GLN A 223 20.64 16.80 -5.90
C GLN A 223 19.31 16.70 -5.13
N GLN A 224 18.95 17.78 -4.42
CA GLN A 224 17.65 17.93 -3.77
C GLN A 224 16.73 18.76 -4.68
N ASN A 225 16.31 18.19 -5.78
CA ASN A 225 15.49 18.87 -6.79
C ASN A 225 14.10 18.24 -6.98
N ARG A 226 13.80 17.16 -6.28
CA ARG A 226 12.51 16.48 -6.30
C ARG A 226 11.71 16.80 -5.05
N MET A 227 10.40 16.90 -5.20
CA MET A 227 9.51 17.00 -4.04
C MET A 227 9.59 15.70 -3.22
N PRO A 228 9.55 15.79 -1.88
CA PRO A 228 9.44 14.61 -1.03
C PRO A 228 8.24 13.74 -1.43
N MET A 229 8.29 12.46 -1.05
CA MET A 229 7.15 11.55 -1.24
C MET A 229 5.96 12.03 -0.41
N ASP A 230 4.81 12.22 -1.06
CA ASP A 230 3.56 12.54 -0.37
C ASP A 230 2.74 11.27 -0.06
N MET A 231 1.69 11.42 0.73
CA MET A 231 0.86 10.30 1.16
C MET A 231 0.08 9.67 0.02
N VAL A 232 -0.19 10.38 -1.10
CA VAL A 232 -0.80 9.78 -2.30
C VAL A 232 0.13 8.72 -2.88
N GLN A 233 1.41 9.05 -3.04
CA GLN A 233 2.42 8.11 -3.54
C GLN A 233 2.66 6.95 -2.56
N LEU A 234 2.80 7.27 -1.27
CA LEU A 234 3.03 6.25 -0.24
C LEU A 234 1.92 5.22 -0.23
N GLN A 235 0.66 5.65 -0.24
CA GLN A 235 -0.49 4.74 -0.27
C GLN A 235 -0.55 3.95 -1.58
N GLY A 236 -0.15 4.56 -2.69
CA GLY A 236 0.01 3.88 -3.97
C GLY A 236 1.05 2.76 -3.91
N ILE A 237 2.20 3.01 -3.29
CA ILE A 237 3.28 2.02 -3.11
C ILE A 237 2.84 0.92 -2.15
N CYS A 238 2.50 1.28 -0.92
CA CYS A 238 2.19 0.32 0.14
C CYS A 238 0.92 -0.50 -0.13
N GLY A 239 -0.01 0.00 -0.95
CA GLY A 239 -1.27 -0.64 -1.26
C GLY A 239 -1.40 -1.13 -2.70
N SER A 240 -0.32 -1.22 -3.45
CA SER A 240 -0.32 -1.72 -4.81
C SER A 240 -0.40 -3.25 -4.84
N ALA A 241 -1.59 -3.83 -4.69
CA ALA A 241 -1.82 -5.26 -4.81
C ALA A 241 -1.37 -5.77 -6.20
N PHE A 242 -0.08 -6.00 -6.35
CA PHE A 242 0.59 -6.37 -7.61
C PHE A 242 0.18 -7.76 -8.13
N GLY A 243 -0.50 -8.56 -7.31
CA GLY A 243 -0.94 -9.90 -7.66
C GLY A 243 -2.02 -9.95 -8.73
N ASP A 244 -2.74 -8.85 -8.99
CA ASP A 244 -3.76 -8.79 -10.03
C ASP A 244 -3.68 -7.47 -10.83
N ALA A 245 -2.79 -7.49 -11.82
CA ALA A 245 -2.63 -6.38 -12.74
C ALA A 245 -3.92 -6.06 -13.52
N GLN A 246 -4.74 -7.05 -13.82
CA GLN A 246 -6.03 -6.83 -14.48
C GLN A 246 -6.98 -6.06 -13.56
N TYR A 247 -6.99 -6.38 -12.28
CA TYR A 247 -7.80 -5.66 -11.31
C TYR A 247 -7.40 -4.18 -11.18
N ILE A 248 -6.11 -3.89 -11.09
CA ILE A 248 -5.60 -2.51 -11.02
C ILE A 248 -6.01 -1.71 -12.25
N ILE A 249 -5.75 -2.26 -13.44
CA ILE A 249 -6.11 -1.62 -14.71
C ILE A 249 -7.63 -1.46 -14.84
N HIS A 250 -8.39 -2.48 -14.48
CA HIS A 250 -9.85 -2.41 -14.49
C HIS A 250 -10.36 -1.32 -13.55
N THR A 251 -9.84 -1.21 -12.36
CA THR A 251 -10.26 -0.20 -11.38
C THR A 251 -9.88 1.22 -11.81
N ILE A 252 -8.67 1.42 -12.35
CA ILE A 252 -8.27 2.71 -12.94
C ILE A 252 -9.19 3.09 -14.09
N LYS A 253 -9.57 2.12 -14.94
CA LYS A 253 -10.52 2.31 -16.03
C LYS A 253 -11.91 2.71 -15.51
N GLU A 254 -12.42 2.06 -14.47
CA GLU A 254 -13.71 2.43 -13.87
C GLU A 254 -13.67 3.86 -13.31
N TRP A 255 -12.60 4.24 -12.63
CA TRP A 255 -12.39 5.60 -12.13
C TRP A 255 -12.34 6.63 -13.28
N LEU A 256 -11.66 6.31 -14.39
CA LEU A 256 -11.49 7.21 -15.53
C LEU A 256 -12.75 7.31 -16.42
N SER A 257 -13.50 6.22 -16.56
CA SER A 257 -14.62 6.07 -17.50
C SER A 257 -15.69 7.19 -17.44
N PRO A 258 -16.14 7.70 -16.25
CA PRO A 258 -17.12 8.78 -16.18
C PRO A 258 -16.66 10.10 -16.79
N HIS A 259 -15.35 10.31 -16.89
CA HIS A 259 -14.74 11.56 -17.35
C HIS A 259 -14.44 11.57 -18.85
N LEU A 260 -14.63 10.45 -19.55
CA LEU A 260 -14.32 10.35 -20.96
C LEU A 260 -15.42 10.97 -21.83
N PRO A 261 -15.05 11.63 -22.94
CA PRO A 261 -15.96 12.50 -23.70
C PRO A 261 -17.10 11.77 -24.44
N TRP A 262 -17.04 10.45 -24.67
CA TRP A 262 -18.08 9.73 -25.42
C TRP A 262 -19.46 9.64 -24.73
N ARG A 263 -19.53 9.90 -23.44
CA ARG A 263 -20.83 9.91 -22.73
C ARG A 263 -21.69 11.12 -23.05
N HIS A 264 -21.14 12.18 -23.68
CA HIS A 264 -21.78 13.51 -23.71
C HIS A 264 -22.00 14.13 -25.08
N SER A 265 -21.53 13.55 -26.22
CA SER A 265 -21.71 14.22 -27.52
C SER A 265 -21.52 13.31 -28.73
N ARG A 266 -22.49 13.27 -29.60
CA ARG A 266 -22.38 12.84 -31.02
C ARG A 266 -22.16 14.10 -31.83
N SER A 267 -20.99 14.36 -32.43
CA SER A 267 -21.01 15.43 -33.46
C SER A 267 -19.89 15.62 -34.47
N THR A 268 -18.71 15.04 -34.42
CA THR A 268 -17.73 15.24 -35.50
C THR A 268 -16.91 13.99 -35.84
N LEU A 269 -16.47 13.88 -37.12
CA LEU A 269 -15.62 12.79 -37.62
C LEU A 269 -14.35 12.60 -36.77
N LYS A 270 -13.77 13.71 -36.28
CA LYS A 270 -12.57 13.76 -35.46
C LYS A 270 -12.79 13.23 -34.02
N GLN A 271 -13.99 13.47 -33.46
CA GLN A 271 -14.35 12.90 -32.14
C GLN A 271 -14.53 11.38 -32.27
N GLY A 272 -15.04 10.89 -33.41
CA GLY A 272 -15.12 9.46 -33.68
C GLY A 272 -13.74 8.77 -33.68
N LEU A 273 -12.72 9.39 -34.30
CA LEU A 273 -11.36 8.85 -34.35
C LEU A 273 -10.69 8.77 -32.97
N GLN A 274 -10.84 9.82 -32.17
CA GLN A 274 -10.34 9.80 -30.79
C GLN A 274 -11.05 8.72 -29.96
N GLU A 275 -12.34 8.55 -30.18
CA GLU A 275 -13.16 7.53 -29.53
C GLU A 275 -12.72 6.12 -29.92
N ILE A 276 -12.46 5.85 -31.20
CA ILE A 276 -11.95 4.56 -31.69
C ILE A 276 -10.60 4.22 -31.04
N VAL A 277 -9.62 5.13 -31.10
CA VAL A 277 -8.29 4.90 -30.51
C VAL A 277 -8.39 4.68 -28.99
N MET A 278 -9.26 5.43 -28.32
CA MET A 278 -9.47 5.26 -26.88
C MET A 278 -10.15 3.93 -26.52
N LEU A 279 -11.20 3.53 -27.25
CA LEU A 279 -11.86 2.24 -27.04
C LEU A 279 -10.90 1.07 -27.26
N SER A 280 -10.12 1.14 -28.33
CA SER A 280 -9.08 0.13 -28.60
C SER A 280 -7.99 0.12 -27.53
N SER A 281 -7.63 1.31 -26.99
CA SER A 281 -6.71 1.43 -25.86
C SER A 281 -7.23 0.71 -24.61
N PHE A 282 -8.53 0.84 -24.30
CA PHE A 282 -9.14 0.13 -23.18
C PHE A 282 -9.21 -1.37 -23.40
N LYS A 283 -9.58 -1.82 -24.60
CA LYS A 283 -9.58 -3.24 -24.95
C LYS A 283 -8.19 -3.86 -24.81
N LEU A 284 -7.14 -3.13 -25.24
CA LEU A 284 -5.76 -3.57 -25.10
C LEU A 284 -5.30 -3.65 -23.63
N LEU A 285 -5.73 -2.72 -22.80
CA LEU A 285 -5.46 -2.82 -21.36
C LEU A 285 -6.13 -4.04 -20.73
N GLU A 286 -7.31 -4.43 -21.22
CA GLU A 286 -7.98 -5.68 -20.80
C GLU A 286 -7.22 -6.94 -21.24
N CYS A 287 -6.50 -6.86 -22.34
CA CYS A 287 -5.75 -7.97 -22.94
C CYS A 287 -4.24 -7.90 -22.71
N PHE A 288 -3.72 -7.03 -21.82
CA PHE A 288 -2.29 -6.72 -21.78
C PHE A 288 -1.39 -7.94 -21.44
N ASN A 289 -1.92 -8.98 -20.79
CA ASN A 289 -1.28 -10.28 -20.56
C ASN A 289 -1.69 -11.35 -21.59
N ASP A 290 -2.64 -11.04 -22.49
CA ASP A 290 -3.09 -11.91 -23.58
C ASP A 290 -2.64 -11.31 -24.94
N MET A 291 -1.47 -11.73 -25.39
CA MET A 291 -0.88 -11.22 -26.63
C MET A 291 -1.67 -11.64 -27.88
N GLU A 292 -2.45 -12.72 -27.82
CA GLU A 292 -3.34 -13.13 -28.90
C GLU A 292 -4.61 -12.25 -28.94
N GLY A 293 -5.19 -11.98 -27.77
CA GLY A 293 -6.27 -11.00 -27.60
C GLY A 293 -5.84 -9.61 -28.03
N SER A 294 -4.64 -9.17 -27.65
CA SER A 294 -4.07 -7.90 -28.07
C SER A 294 -3.95 -7.78 -29.60
N TYR A 295 -3.51 -8.85 -30.27
CA TYR A 295 -3.45 -8.88 -31.75
C TYR A 295 -4.82 -8.64 -32.38
N LYS A 296 -5.87 -9.32 -31.90
CA LYS A 296 -7.23 -9.15 -32.41
C LYS A 296 -7.73 -7.72 -32.28
N VAL A 297 -7.45 -7.08 -31.13
CA VAL A 297 -7.80 -5.67 -30.91
C VAL A 297 -7.07 -4.74 -31.89
N LEU A 298 -5.79 -5.03 -32.18
CA LEU A 298 -5.02 -4.25 -33.17
C LEU A 298 -5.54 -4.45 -34.59
N GLU A 299 -5.96 -5.66 -34.99
CA GLU A 299 -6.60 -5.91 -36.28
C GLU A 299 -7.96 -5.18 -36.43
N GLU A 300 -8.78 -5.20 -35.36
CA GLU A 300 -10.02 -4.41 -35.32
C GLU A 300 -9.72 -2.92 -35.51
N LEU A 301 -8.74 -2.39 -34.73
CA LEU A 301 -8.30 -1.01 -34.83
C LEU A 301 -7.81 -0.65 -36.25
N LYS A 302 -6.98 -1.50 -36.85
CA LYS A 302 -6.49 -1.34 -38.22
C LYS A 302 -7.65 -1.23 -39.21
N SER A 303 -8.65 -2.13 -39.09
CA SER A 303 -9.84 -2.14 -39.94
C SER A 303 -10.73 -0.90 -39.74
N GLU A 304 -10.89 -0.45 -38.48
CA GLU A 304 -11.68 0.74 -38.16
C GLU A 304 -11.03 2.03 -38.66
N LEU A 305 -9.69 2.09 -38.71
CA LEU A 305 -8.93 3.25 -39.19
C LEU A 305 -8.74 3.30 -40.70
N ASP A 306 -8.96 2.20 -41.42
CA ASP A 306 -8.76 2.12 -42.88
C ASP A 306 -9.63 3.11 -43.68
N GLY A 307 -10.75 3.57 -43.12
CA GLY A 307 -11.63 4.60 -43.68
C GLY A 307 -11.29 6.06 -43.38
N TYR A 308 -10.20 6.32 -42.63
CA TYR A 308 -9.90 7.66 -42.12
C TYR A 308 -8.53 8.19 -42.59
N PRO A 309 -8.49 9.01 -43.68
CA PRO A 309 -7.26 9.60 -44.17
C PRO A 309 -6.68 10.59 -43.14
N GLY A 310 -5.42 10.41 -42.84
CA GLY A 310 -4.66 11.33 -41.96
C GLY A 310 -4.33 10.82 -40.55
N LEU A 311 -4.81 9.63 -40.18
CA LEU A 311 -4.32 8.93 -38.97
C LEU A 311 -3.41 7.81 -39.44
N HIS A 312 -2.10 7.94 -39.12
CA HIS A 312 -1.10 7.00 -39.60
C HIS A 312 -0.34 6.38 -38.43
N SER A 313 -0.35 5.06 -38.37
CA SER A 313 0.68 4.26 -37.71
C SER A 313 1.27 3.31 -38.74
N SER A 314 2.51 3.54 -39.13
CA SER A 314 3.21 2.66 -40.07
C SER A 314 3.32 1.25 -39.50
N THR A 315 3.59 1.13 -38.22
CA THR A 315 3.70 -0.14 -37.49
C THR A 315 2.37 -0.92 -37.46
N LEU A 316 1.24 -0.23 -37.31
CA LEU A 316 -0.09 -0.85 -37.38
C LEU A 316 -0.44 -1.33 -38.78
N LEU A 317 -0.08 -0.57 -39.82
CA LEU A 317 -0.29 -0.94 -41.21
C LEU A 317 0.51 -2.18 -41.61
N GLU A 318 1.72 -2.33 -41.09
CA GLU A 318 2.62 -3.46 -41.32
C GLU A 318 2.33 -4.68 -40.43
N LEU A 319 1.32 -4.58 -39.54
CA LEU A 319 0.95 -5.69 -38.65
C LEU A 319 0.55 -6.93 -39.45
N ASP A 320 1.27 -8.04 -39.22
CA ASP A 320 1.08 -9.34 -39.87
C ASP A 320 1.10 -10.48 -38.88
N CYS A 321 0.10 -11.36 -38.96
CA CYS A 321 -0.09 -12.49 -38.04
C CYS A 321 1.11 -13.45 -38.04
N ASN A 322 1.75 -13.69 -39.21
CA ASN A 322 2.88 -14.62 -39.30
C ASN A 322 4.15 -14.06 -38.65
N ILE A 323 4.28 -12.73 -38.62
CA ILE A 323 5.36 -12.03 -37.92
C ILE A 323 5.05 -12.02 -36.44
N TRP A 324 3.84 -11.61 -36.04
CA TRP A 324 3.40 -11.51 -34.66
C TRP A 324 3.56 -12.81 -33.87
N THR A 325 3.14 -13.94 -34.45
CA THR A 325 3.21 -15.26 -33.81
C THR A 325 4.65 -15.75 -33.53
N LYS A 326 5.64 -15.18 -34.23
CA LYS A 326 7.08 -15.52 -34.05
C LYS A 326 7.80 -14.59 -33.07
N MET A 327 7.18 -13.50 -32.68
CA MET A 327 7.76 -12.53 -31.76
C MET A 327 7.68 -13.02 -30.30
N THR A 328 8.63 -12.60 -29.49
CA THR A 328 8.52 -12.73 -28.05
C THR A 328 7.43 -11.84 -27.51
N ASP A 329 6.89 -12.13 -26.33
CA ASP A 329 5.86 -11.28 -25.73
C ASP A 329 6.39 -9.87 -25.45
N GLU A 330 7.67 -9.72 -25.14
CA GLU A 330 8.27 -8.41 -24.96
C GLU A 330 8.37 -7.60 -26.26
N ASP A 331 8.72 -8.26 -27.37
CA ASP A 331 8.69 -7.62 -28.70
C ASP A 331 7.26 -7.21 -29.10
N LYS A 332 6.26 -8.04 -28.81
CA LYS A 332 4.85 -7.73 -29.04
C LYS A 332 4.40 -6.50 -28.24
N LYS A 333 4.74 -6.44 -26.96
CA LYS A 333 4.49 -5.27 -26.10
C LYS A 333 5.16 -4.03 -26.66
N GLN A 334 6.39 -4.15 -27.14
CA GLN A 334 7.10 -3.05 -27.76
C GLN A 334 6.40 -2.57 -29.05
N GLN A 335 5.90 -3.47 -29.89
CA GLN A 335 5.11 -3.08 -31.07
C GLN A 335 3.84 -2.34 -30.70
N ILE A 336 3.10 -2.80 -29.69
CA ILE A 336 1.90 -2.11 -29.21
C ILE A 336 2.25 -0.67 -28.77
N ARG A 337 3.33 -0.48 -28.03
CA ARG A 337 3.81 0.86 -27.61
C ARG A 337 4.08 1.77 -28.81
N ILE A 338 4.79 1.29 -29.82
CA ILE A 338 5.12 2.06 -31.01
C ILE A 338 3.84 2.45 -31.77
N ILE A 339 2.91 1.51 -31.98
CA ILE A 339 1.62 1.76 -32.63
C ILE A 339 0.87 2.91 -31.95
N PHE A 340 0.76 2.85 -30.61
CA PHE A 340 0.03 3.88 -29.87
C PHE A 340 0.78 5.21 -29.81
N GLN A 341 2.09 5.20 -29.78
CA GLN A 341 2.88 6.42 -29.91
C GLN A 341 2.63 7.09 -31.27
N GLU A 342 2.73 6.36 -32.37
CA GLU A 342 2.49 6.87 -33.74
C GLU A 342 1.07 7.40 -33.91
N LEU A 343 0.06 6.67 -33.42
CA LEU A 343 -1.34 7.11 -33.46
C LEU A 343 -1.56 8.39 -32.63
N ASN A 344 -0.94 8.50 -31.47
CA ASN A 344 -1.05 9.66 -30.62
C ASN A 344 -0.38 10.89 -31.25
N GLU A 345 0.81 10.75 -31.83
CA GLU A 345 1.50 11.81 -32.56
C GLU A 345 0.67 12.30 -33.74
N SER A 346 0.07 11.38 -34.47
CA SER A 346 -0.83 11.69 -35.59
C SER A 346 -2.09 12.44 -35.15
N LEU A 347 -2.71 12.03 -34.02
CA LEU A 347 -3.86 12.74 -33.42
C LEU A 347 -3.46 14.13 -32.91
N GLU A 348 -2.27 14.31 -32.38
CA GLU A 348 -1.77 15.60 -31.90
C GLU A 348 -1.46 16.58 -33.04
N GLN A 349 -0.87 16.12 -34.11
CA GLN A 349 -0.65 16.94 -35.32
C GLN A 349 -1.96 17.50 -35.88
N GLN A 350 -3.02 16.67 -35.85
CA GLN A 350 -4.36 17.11 -36.27
C GLN A 350 -5.04 18.04 -35.27
N SER A 351 -4.56 18.09 -34.01
CA SER A 351 -5.19 18.85 -32.91
C SER A 351 -4.54 20.21 -32.60
N GLN A 352 -3.47 20.59 -33.29
CA GLN A 352 -2.80 21.90 -33.09
C GLN A 352 -3.76 23.10 -33.30
N ASP A 353 -4.78 22.94 -34.11
CA ASP A 353 -5.78 23.99 -34.35
C ASP A 353 -6.84 24.15 -33.23
N MET A 354 -6.95 23.19 -32.29
CA MET A 354 -8.00 23.18 -31.25
C MET A 354 -7.50 23.43 -29.82
N ARG A 355 -6.20 23.60 -29.60
CA ARG A 355 -5.63 23.84 -28.25
C ARG A 355 -6.07 25.16 -27.59
N LYS A 356 -6.83 26.01 -28.27
CA LYS A 356 -7.30 27.31 -27.74
C LYS A 356 -8.52 27.24 -26.82
N SER A 357 -9.16 26.08 -26.61
CA SER A 357 -10.48 26.05 -25.93
C SER A 357 -10.64 25.07 -24.76
N LYS A 358 -9.72 24.16 -24.47
CA LYS A 358 -9.83 23.26 -23.31
C LYS A 358 -8.73 23.54 -22.28
N LYS A 359 -9.13 23.70 -21.02
CA LYS A 359 -8.19 23.77 -19.89
C LYS A 359 -7.42 22.45 -19.78
N PRO A 360 -6.08 22.47 -19.69
CA PRO A 360 -5.26 21.25 -19.57
C PRO A 360 -5.63 20.35 -18.39
N GLU A 361 -6.31 20.93 -17.41
CA GLU A 361 -6.71 20.31 -16.14
C GLU A 361 -7.83 19.25 -16.29
N HIS A 362 -8.53 19.21 -17.43
CA HIS A 362 -9.60 18.26 -17.72
C HIS A 362 -9.27 17.44 -18.97
N ASP A 363 -8.16 16.71 -18.93
CA ASP A 363 -7.73 15.93 -20.09
C ASP A 363 -7.66 14.41 -19.78
N PRO A 364 -8.81 13.71 -19.79
CA PRO A 364 -8.83 12.27 -19.57
C PRO A 364 -8.10 11.48 -20.66
N ILE A 365 -7.92 12.07 -21.84
CA ILE A 365 -7.18 11.45 -22.95
C ILE A 365 -5.71 11.40 -22.62
N TRP A 366 -5.14 12.45 -22.03
CA TRP A 366 -3.78 12.45 -21.55
C TRP A 366 -3.55 11.37 -20.49
N VAL A 367 -4.48 11.25 -19.53
CA VAL A 367 -4.45 10.20 -18.48
C VAL A 367 -4.39 8.81 -19.13
N LEU A 368 -5.30 8.53 -20.07
CA LEU A 368 -5.34 7.24 -20.75
C LEU A 368 -4.05 6.92 -21.51
N LYS A 369 -3.49 7.90 -22.24
CA LYS A 369 -2.23 7.75 -22.96
C LYS A 369 -1.07 7.38 -22.03
N LYS A 370 -0.98 8.04 -20.87
CA LYS A 370 0.06 7.75 -19.87
C LYS A 370 -0.12 6.35 -19.27
N ILE A 371 -1.34 5.97 -18.90
CA ILE A 371 -1.63 4.64 -18.37
C ILE A 371 -1.21 3.55 -19.36
N LEU A 372 -1.55 3.69 -20.65
CA LEU A 372 -1.15 2.72 -21.68
C LEU A 372 0.35 2.55 -21.77
N GLY A 373 1.10 3.65 -21.88
CA GLY A 373 2.55 3.60 -21.97
C GLY A 373 3.19 2.92 -20.75
N LEU A 374 2.68 3.20 -19.56
CA LEU A 374 3.20 2.65 -18.30
C LEU A 374 2.77 1.20 -18.07
N ALA A 375 1.55 0.81 -18.46
CA ALA A 375 1.04 -0.56 -18.31
C ALA A 375 1.88 -1.57 -19.10
N TYR A 376 2.21 -1.25 -20.34
CA TYR A 376 3.05 -2.13 -21.16
C TYR A 376 4.51 -2.19 -20.72
N ASN A 377 5.01 -1.19 -19.99
CA ASN A 377 6.32 -1.24 -19.32
C ASN A 377 6.24 -1.90 -17.96
N TRP A 378 5.02 -2.06 -17.43
CA TRP A 378 4.75 -2.49 -16.07
C TRP A 378 5.58 -1.71 -15.03
N ASP A 379 5.61 -0.38 -15.20
CA ASP A 379 6.43 0.52 -14.39
C ASP A 379 5.69 0.87 -13.10
N PHE A 380 5.97 0.10 -12.05
CA PHE A 380 5.38 0.22 -10.73
C PHE A 380 6.41 0.52 -9.66
N GLY A 381 6.04 1.33 -8.65
CA GLY A 381 6.81 1.54 -7.43
C GLY A 381 8.18 2.18 -7.63
N ARG A 382 8.42 2.74 -8.81
CA ARG A 382 9.70 3.31 -9.19
C ARG A 382 10.12 4.44 -8.26
N THR A 383 11.28 4.30 -7.62
CA THR A 383 11.90 5.34 -6.80
C THR A 383 13.42 5.25 -6.87
N ALA A 384 14.12 6.32 -6.48
CA ALA A 384 15.57 6.32 -6.45
C ALA A 384 16.09 5.32 -5.40
N ASN A 385 17.10 4.52 -5.77
CA ASN A 385 17.71 3.58 -4.84
C ASN A 385 18.63 4.31 -3.86
N ILE A 386 18.25 4.32 -2.60
CA ILE A 386 19.01 4.95 -1.53
C ILE A 386 20.42 4.34 -1.37
N LEU A 387 20.59 3.08 -1.77
CA LEU A 387 21.85 2.33 -1.66
C LEU A 387 22.73 2.39 -2.93
N HIS A 388 22.33 3.14 -3.96
CA HIS A 388 23.13 3.20 -5.20
C HIS A 388 24.59 3.57 -4.94
N ASN A 389 25.50 2.69 -5.38
CA ASN A 389 26.96 2.79 -5.16
C ASN A 389 27.39 2.89 -3.67
N PHE A 390 26.51 2.60 -2.74
CA PHE A 390 26.83 2.58 -1.31
C PHE A 390 27.78 1.43 -0.99
N LYS A 391 28.72 1.67 -0.07
CA LYS A 391 29.73 0.68 0.29
C LYS A 391 29.78 0.54 1.81
N ASP A 392 29.20 -0.53 2.30
CA ASP A 392 29.27 -0.95 3.70
C ASP A 392 29.34 -2.48 3.76
N PRO A 393 30.18 -3.10 4.62
CA PRO A 393 30.26 -4.56 4.72
C PRO A 393 28.96 -5.27 5.10
N LYS A 394 28.01 -4.56 5.71
CA LYS A 394 26.69 -5.09 6.13
C LYS A 394 25.66 -5.04 5.01
N VAL A 395 25.89 -4.24 3.98
CA VAL A 395 24.95 -4.08 2.86
C VAL A 395 25.40 -4.95 1.70
N PRO A 396 24.60 -5.93 1.28
CA PRO A 396 24.93 -6.77 0.13
C PRO A 396 25.13 -5.96 -1.15
N GLU A 397 26.20 -6.26 -1.88
CA GLU A 397 26.59 -5.53 -3.10
C GLU A 397 25.49 -5.49 -4.18
N HIS A 398 24.65 -6.53 -4.26
CA HIS A 398 23.58 -6.60 -5.25
C HIS A 398 22.52 -5.49 -5.03
N MET A 399 22.27 -5.04 -3.80
CA MET A 399 21.34 -3.95 -3.47
C MET A 399 21.86 -2.58 -3.94
N CYS A 400 23.17 -2.46 -4.19
CA CYS A 400 23.83 -1.19 -4.45
C CYS A 400 24.07 -0.90 -5.96
N LYS A 401 23.72 -1.83 -6.85
CA LYS A 401 24.07 -1.76 -8.29
C LYS A 401 23.17 -0.82 -9.08
N GLU A 402 21.87 -0.91 -8.84
CA GLU A 402 20.88 -0.20 -9.65
C GLU A 402 20.60 1.20 -9.10
N LYS A 403 20.36 2.16 -9.99
CA LYS A 403 19.98 3.54 -9.60
C LYS A 403 18.54 3.64 -9.13
N ILE A 404 17.71 2.74 -9.59
CA ILE A 404 16.26 2.71 -9.33
C ILE A 404 15.94 1.45 -8.56
N MET A 405 15.12 1.57 -7.56
CA MET A 405 14.46 0.46 -6.88
C MET A 405 12.95 0.52 -7.12
N HIS A 406 12.26 -0.59 -6.92
CA HIS A 406 10.83 -0.71 -7.15
C HIS A 406 10.13 -1.15 -5.86
N LEU A 407 9.60 -0.20 -5.12
CA LEU A 407 8.86 -0.46 -3.89
C LEU A 407 7.41 -0.82 -4.21
N ILE A 408 6.97 -1.96 -3.70
CA ILE A 408 5.63 -2.50 -3.91
C ILE A 408 5.00 -2.95 -2.59
N ASP A 409 3.72 -3.33 -2.65
CA ASP A 409 2.96 -3.81 -1.51
C ASP A 409 3.65 -4.99 -0.80
N ALA A 410 3.95 -4.82 0.48
CA ALA A 410 4.59 -5.85 1.30
C ALA A 410 3.73 -7.10 1.48
N GLY A 411 2.40 -6.99 1.31
CA GLY A 411 1.47 -8.11 1.36
C GLY A 411 1.68 -9.18 0.30
N LEU A 412 2.46 -8.89 -0.75
CA LEU A 412 2.88 -9.88 -1.76
C LEU A 412 3.91 -10.87 -1.23
N PHE A 413 4.60 -10.53 -0.17
CA PHE A 413 5.58 -11.38 0.47
C PHE A 413 5.10 -11.85 1.84
N LEU A 414 4.84 -10.90 2.75
CA LEU A 414 4.38 -11.17 4.10
C LEU A 414 3.26 -10.19 4.43
N ASN A 415 2.04 -10.72 4.58
CA ASN A 415 0.84 -9.91 4.70
C ASN A 415 0.64 -9.26 6.09
N SER A 416 1.68 -9.24 6.94
CA SER A 416 1.66 -8.55 8.24
C SER A 416 3.03 -7.96 8.55
N PRO A 417 3.14 -6.76 9.15
CA PRO A 417 4.39 -6.00 9.27
C PRO A 417 5.24 -6.46 10.47
N TYR A 418 5.54 -7.75 10.57
CA TYR A 418 6.38 -8.30 11.63
C TYR A 418 7.84 -7.83 11.59
N PRO A 419 8.52 -7.76 10.43
CA PRO A 419 9.96 -7.53 10.39
C PRO A 419 10.44 -6.29 11.15
N PRO A 420 9.80 -5.10 11.05
CA PRO A 420 10.21 -3.94 11.84
C PRO A 420 10.10 -4.13 13.36
N MET A 421 9.16 -4.97 13.80
CA MET A 421 8.90 -5.22 15.22
C MET A 421 9.78 -6.31 15.83
N LEU A 422 10.52 -7.03 15.00
CA LEU A 422 11.40 -8.12 15.41
C LEU A 422 12.88 -7.67 15.45
N THR A 423 13.15 -6.40 15.27
CA THR A 423 14.51 -5.84 15.40
C THR A 423 14.87 -5.62 16.88
N ASP A 424 16.13 -5.90 17.23
CA ASP A 424 16.64 -5.65 18.58
C ASP A 424 16.55 -4.16 18.97
N THR A 425 16.56 -3.26 17.99
CA THR A 425 16.51 -1.81 18.20
C THR A 425 15.21 -1.34 18.83
N ARG A 426 14.07 -1.95 18.47
CA ARG A 426 12.74 -1.62 19.04
C ARG A 426 12.44 -2.36 20.33
N ASP A 427 13.09 -3.51 20.56
CA ASP A 427 13.01 -4.28 21.82
C ASP A 427 11.56 -4.51 22.27
N ILE A 428 10.72 -5.05 21.37
CA ILE A 428 9.29 -5.27 21.59
C ILE A 428 9.06 -6.45 22.54
N ASP A 429 8.17 -6.28 23.53
CA ASP A 429 7.77 -7.34 24.47
C ASP A 429 6.58 -8.14 24.00
N LEU A 430 5.64 -7.45 23.31
CA LEU A 430 4.36 -8.02 22.90
C LEU A 430 3.93 -7.44 21.54
N ILE A 431 3.59 -8.32 20.63
CA ILE A 431 2.99 -7.98 19.34
C ILE A 431 1.52 -8.43 19.36
N VAL A 432 0.59 -7.52 19.09
CA VAL A 432 -0.83 -7.81 18.90
C VAL A 432 -1.12 -7.67 17.40
N SER A 433 -1.25 -8.80 16.71
CA SER A 433 -1.44 -8.84 15.26
C SER A 433 -2.89 -9.18 14.92
N PHE A 434 -3.58 -8.25 14.26
CA PHE A 434 -4.89 -8.49 13.66
C PHE A 434 -4.71 -8.92 12.21
N ASP A 435 -5.14 -10.13 11.89
CA ASP A 435 -5.08 -10.67 10.55
C ASP A 435 -6.40 -10.49 9.80
N PHE A 436 -6.33 -9.72 8.73
CA PHE A 436 -7.48 -9.42 7.86
C PHE A 436 -7.42 -10.19 6.54
N SER A 437 -6.64 -11.26 6.45
CA SER A 437 -6.51 -12.10 5.26
C SER A 437 -7.85 -12.74 4.86
N ALA A 438 -8.06 -12.96 3.54
CA ALA A 438 -9.25 -13.67 3.03
C ALA A 438 -9.01 -15.18 2.89
N GLY A 439 -7.76 -15.60 2.79
CA GLY A 439 -7.31 -16.99 2.67
C GLY A 439 -7.09 -17.67 4.01
N ASP A 440 -6.02 -18.49 4.09
CA ASP A 440 -5.57 -19.10 5.34
C ASP A 440 -5.25 -18.00 6.38
N PRO A 441 -5.95 -17.95 7.51
CA PRO A 441 -5.73 -16.92 8.52
C PRO A 441 -4.40 -17.07 9.27
N PHE A 442 -3.66 -18.16 9.04
CA PHE A 442 -2.37 -18.43 9.68
C PHE A 442 -1.19 -18.31 8.72
N GLU A 443 -1.43 -18.05 7.44
CA GLU A 443 -0.37 -17.92 6.44
C GLU A 443 0.65 -16.85 6.85
N THR A 444 0.17 -15.68 7.32
CA THR A 444 1.04 -14.57 7.75
C THR A 444 1.96 -14.96 8.90
N VAL A 445 1.47 -15.75 9.86
CA VAL A 445 2.27 -16.23 11.01
C VAL A 445 3.31 -17.26 10.56
N LYS A 446 2.91 -18.20 9.68
CA LYS A 446 3.82 -19.24 9.14
C LYS A 446 4.94 -18.60 8.32
N VAL A 447 4.60 -17.66 7.43
CA VAL A 447 5.58 -16.93 6.61
C VAL A 447 6.50 -16.07 7.49
N ALA A 448 5.95 -15.38 8.50
CA ALA A 448 6.74 -14.59 9.45
C ALA A 448 7.74 -15.45 10.23
N HIS A 449 7.32 -16.63 10.71
CA HIS A 449 8.19 -17.56 11.39
C HIS A 449 9.35 -18.03 10.49
N GLY A 450 9.04 -18.50 9.27
CA GLY A 450 10.07 -18.95 8.32
C GLY A 450 11.04 -17.84 7.90
N TYR A 451 10.53 -16.63 7.64
CA TYR A 451 11.35 -15.46 7.33
C TYR A 451 12.26 -15.08 8.50
N SER A 452 11.72 -15.09 9.72
CA SER A 452 12.46 -14.75 10.93
C SER A 452 13.58 -15.75 11.22
N ASP A 453 13.34 -17.05 11.00
CA ASP A 453 14.36 -18.08 11.12
C ASP A 453 15.50 -17.84 10.11
N THR A 454 15.17 -17.50 8.88
CA THR A 454 16.15 -17.21 7.83
C THR A 454 16.98 -15.98 8.14
N CYS A 455 16.35 -14.90 8.65
CA CYS A 455 17.01 -13.63 8.97
C CYS A 455 17.62 -13.59 10.39
N GLY A 456 17.43 -14.64 11.20
CA GLY A 456 17.88 -14.67 12.59
C GLY A 456 17.12 -13.69 13.52
N MET A 457 15.87 -13.39 13.21
CA MET A 457 15.01 -12.49 14.01
C MET A 457 14.28 -13.26 15.12
N PRO A 458 13.94 -12.62 16.25
CA PRO A 458 13.37 -13.28 17.43
C PRO A 458 11.85 -13.52 17.30
N PHE A 459 11.40 -14.38 16.41
CA PHE A 459 9.99 -14.81 16.33
C PHE A 459 9.77 -16.06 17.20
N PRO A 460 8.69 -16.15 18.02
CA PRO A 460 8.43 -17.32 18.86
C PRO A 460 8.08 -18.56 18.03
N GLN A 461 8.30 -19.75 18.60
CA GLN A 461 7.88 -21.00 17.97
C GLN A 461 6.36 -21.06 17.81
N ILE A 462 5.91 -21.58 16.68
CA ILE A 462 4.49 -21.79 16.37
C ILE A 462 4.12 -23.26 16.48
N ASN A 463 2.91 -23.53 16.98
CA ASN A 463 2.37 -24.91 16.99
C ASN A 463 1.27 -25.00 15.91
N GLU A 464 1.60 -25.64 14.79
CA GLU A 464 0.67 -25.76 13.67
C GLU A 464 -0.53 -26.67 13.97
N ASP A 465 -0.45 -27.57 14.97
CA ASP A 465 -1.56 -28.47 15.34
C ASP A 465 -2.80 -27.68 15.86
N ASP A 466 -2.59 -26.46 16.37
CA ASP A 466 -3.66 -25.57 16.83
C ASP A 466 -4.18 -24.61 15.74
N MET A 467 -3.63 -24.67 14.52
CA MET A 467 -3.96 -23.77 13.40
C MET A 467 -4.96 -24.41 12.45
N ASN A 468 -6.23 -24.40 12.81
CA ASN A 468 -7.30 -24.91 11.94
C ASN A 468 -7.85 -23.77 11.05
N GLU A 469 -7.49 -23.79 9.76
CA GLU A 469 -7.88 -22.78 8.77
C GLU A 469 -9.40 -22.60 8.60
N ASP A 470 -10.15 -23.70 8.62
CA ASP A 470 -11.61 -23.68 8.45
C ASP A 470 -12.33 -23.24 9.72
N ARG A 471 -11.72 -23.44 10.89
CA ARG A 471 -12.30 -23.18 12.20
C ARG A 471 -11.34 -22.42 13.14
N PRO A 472 -10.81 -21.28 12.73
CA PRO A 472 -9.88 -20.53 13.58
C PRO A 472 -10.57 -20.04 14.84
N ARG A 473 -9.85 -20.04 15.96
CA ARG A 473 -10.28 -19.36 17.20
C ARG A 473 -10.04 -17.86 17.05
N SER A 474 -10.67 -17.07 17.89
CA SER A 474 -10.52 -15.60 17.89
C SER A 474 -9.19 -15.12 18.46
N PHE A 475 -8.39 -15.99 19.08
CA PHE A 475 -7.18 -15.56 19.79
C PHE A 475 -6.17 -16.69 19.91
N HIS A 476 -4.97 -16.47 19.38
CA HIS A 476 -3.84 -17.38 19.47
C HIS A 476 -2.67 -16.65 20.13
N VAL A 477 -1.92 -17.35 20.98
CA VAL A 477 -0.73 -16.80 21.65
C VAL A 477 0.47 -17.69 21.34
N PHE A 478 1.53 -17.09 20.81
CA PHE A 478 2.81 -17.74 20.59
C PHE A 478 3.83 -17.10 21.56
N GLU A 479 4.43 -17.92 22.39
CA GLU A 479 5.31 -17.47 23.45
C GLU A 479 6.57 -18.34 23.51
N GLU A 480 7.72 -17.70 23.57
CA GLU A 480 9.01 -18.35 23.76
C GLU A 480 9.91 -17.45 24.60
N LYS A 481 10.66 -18.06 25.52
CA LYS A 481 11.54 -17.29 26.42
C LYS A 481 12.61 -16.52 25.64
N GLY A 482 12.72 -15.23 25.90
CA GLY A 482 13.70 -14.35 25.27
C GLY A 482 13.28 -13.79 23.91
N LYS A 483 12.05 -14.04 23.51
CA LYS A 483 11.45 -13.50 22.29
C LYS A 483 10.18 -12.69 22.64
N PRO A 484 9.71 -11.79 21.75
CA PRO A 484 8.43 -11.12 21.96
C PRO A 484 7.29 -12.16 21.97
N THR A 485 6.29 -11.96 22.82
CA THR A 485 5.05 -12.71 22.72
C THR A 485 4.26 -12.21 21.52
N VAL A 486 3.66 -13.12 20.72
CA VAL A 486 2.81 -12.77 19.59
C VAL A 486 1.38 -13.21 19.87
N ILE A 487 0.45 -12.26 19.89
CA ILE A 487 -0.99 -12.51 19.84
C ILE A 487 -1.41 -12.42 18.37
N HIS A 488 -2.15 -13.41 17.89
CA HIS A 488 -2.69 -13.44 16.54
C HIS A 488 -4.21 -13.57 16.59
N ILE A 489 -4.92 -12.63 15.94
CA ILE A 489 -6.37 -12.48 15.97
C ILE A 489 -6.92 -12.48 14.54
N PRO A 490 -7.41 -13.62 14.02
CA PRO A 490 -8.04 -13.69 12.71
C PRO A 490 -9.35 -12.89 12.64
N LEU A 491 -9.59 -12.16 11.55
CA LEU A 491 -10.80 -11.38 11.33
C LEU A 491 -12.07 -12.25 11.42
N PHE A 492 -12.11 -13.33 10.64
CA PHE A 492 -13.21 -14.27 10.59
C PHE A 492 -12.88 -15.53 11.37
N ASN A 493 -13.56 -15.78 12.46
CA ASN A 493 -13.30 -16.88 13.37
C ASN A 493 -14.59 -17.49 13.93
N MET A 494 -14.48 -18.61 14.65
CA MET A 494 -15.63 -19.33 15.17
C MET A 494 -16.42 -18.55 16.21
N ASP A 495 -15.81 -17.58 16.89
CA ASP A 495 -16.46 -16.83 17.97
C ASP A 495 -17.33 -15.69 17.41
N ASN A 496 -16.88 -14.99 16.35
CA ASN A 496 -17.64 -13.88 15.74
C ASN A 496 -18.51 -14.30 14.54
N CYS A 497 -18.21 -15.42 13.89
CA CYS A 497 -18.97 -15.92 12.72
C CYS A 497 -19.92 -17.07 13.06
N LYS A 498 -19.92 -17.60 14.31
CA LYS A 498 -20.75 -18.68 14.81
C LYS A 498 -20.45 -20.07 14.23
N ASP A 499 -20.18 -20.18 12.93
CA ASP A 499 -19.91 -21.44 12.25
C ASP A 499 -18.98 -21.28 11.02
N GLU A 500 -18.46 -22.39 10.53
CA GLU A 500 -17.57 -22.47 9.37
C GLU A 500 -18.22 -21.96 8.07
N ALA A 501 -19.53 -22.20 7.90
CA ALA A 501 -20.24 -21.74 6.70
C ALA A 501 -20.28 -20.22 6.64
N THR A 502 -20.54 -19.55 7.76
CA THR A 502 -20.52 -18.09 7.90
C THR A 502 -19.11 -17.53 7.69
N ILE A 503 -18.05 -18.20 8.15
CA ILE A 503 -16.66 -17.81 7.88
C ILE A 503 -16.42 -17.81 6.36
N LYS A 504 -16.76 -18.90 5.67
CA LYS A 504 -16.59 -19.04 4.21
C LYS A 504 -17.42 -18.01 3.43
N GLU A 505 -18.63 -17.71 3.88
CA GLU A 505 -19.50 -16.68 3.29
C GLU A 505 -18.89 -15.29 3.44
N ASN A 506 -18.40 -14.93 4.63
CA ASN A 506 -17.77 -13.64 4.89
C ASN A 506 -16.46 -13.47 4.08
N ARG A 507 -15.63 -14.50 3.99
CA ARG A 507 -14.42 -14.48 3.13
C ARG A 507 -14.76 -14.18 1.67
N LYS A 508 -15.86 -14.75 1.14
CA LYS A 508 -16.37 -14.47 -0.22
C LYS A 508 -16.99 -13.08 -0.34
N LYS A 509 -17.74 -12.65 0.67
CA LYS A 509 -18.43 -11.34 0.69
C LYS A 509 -17.45 -10.16 0.70
N TYR A 510 -16.30 -10.33 1.36
CA TYR A 510 -15.30 -9.28 1.59
C TYR A 510 -13.96 -9.61 0.94
N THR A 511 -13.98 -9.95 -0.35
CA THR A 511 -12.73 -10.23 -1.09
C THR A 511 -11.90 -8.95 -1.31
N THR A 512 -10.59 -9.12 -1.49
CA THR A 512 -9.65 -8.02 -1.74
C THR A 512 -9.93 -7.34 -3.09
N PHE A 513 -10.28 -8.12 -4.11
CA PHE A 513 -10.43 -7.71 -5.50
C PHE A 513 -11.88 -7.41 -5.89
N GLN A 514 -12.65 -6.85 -4.98
CA GLN A 514 -13.96 -6.25 -5.30
C GLN A 514 -13.78 -4.75 -5.51
N GLY A 515 -14.59 -4.17 -6.41
CA GLY A 515 -14.72 -2.72 -6.55
C GLY A 515 -15.06 -2.05 -5.21
N PRO A 516 -14.96 -0.72 -5.13
CA PRO A 516 -15.07 -0.04 -3.85
C PRO A 516 -16.39 -0.37 -3.15
N TYR A 517 -16.32 -0.61 -1.85
CA TYR A 517 -17.51 -0.76 -1.01
C TYR A 517 -18.22 0.59 -0.94
N ARG A 518 -19.44 0.69 -1.49
CA ARG A 518 -20.25 1.91 -1.51
C ARG A 518 -21.41 1.89 -0.52
N GLU A 519 -21.78 0.71 -0.06
CA GLU A 519 -22.85 0.56 0.91
C GLU A 519 -22.30 0.80 2.31
N GLN A 520 -22.71 1.90 2.96
CA GLN A 520 -22.31 2.22 4.34
C GLN A 520 -22.55 1.04 5.29
N LYS A 521 -23.66 0.32 5.10
CA LYS A 521 -23.96 -0.86 5.89
C LYS A 521 -22.91 -1.95 5.76
N LYS A 522 -22.43 -2.24 4.53
CA LYS A 522 -21.39 -3.26 4.27
C LYS A 522 -20.08 -2.89 4.96
N ILE A 523 -19.72 -1.60 4.91
CA ILE A 523 -18.51 -1.05 5.55
C ILE A 523 -18.62 -1.17 7.07
N ASN A 524 -19.76 -0.74 7.64
CA ASN A 524 -19.98 -0.78 9.08
C ASN A 524 -20.08 -2.21 9.62
N ASP A 525 -20.81 -3.11 8.93
CA ASP A 525 -20.91 -4.52 9.32
C ASP A 525 -19.52 -5.16 9.46
N LEU A 526 -18.60 -4.83 8.56
CA LEU A 526 -17.23 -5.36 8.58
C LEU A 526 -16.40 -4.73 9.71
N ALA A 527 -16.49 -3.42 9.91
CA ALA A 527 -15.82 -2.72 11.00
C ALA A 527 -16.33 -3.20 12.37
N ASP A 528 -17.63 -3.43 12.50
CA ASP A 528 -18.25 -3.94 13.73
C ASP A 528 -17.83 -5.37 14.05
N LEU A 529 -17.68 -6.22 13.01
CA LEU A 529 -17.20 -7.58 13.15
C LEU A 529 -15.73 -7.62 13.61
N ALA A 530 -14.91 -6.71 13.11
CA ALA A 530 -13.52 -6.56 13.57
C ALA A 530 -13.45 -5.99 15.00
N ALA A 531 -14.30 -5.02 15.34
CA ALA A 531 -14.43 -4.47 16.68
C ALA A 531 -14.85 -5.54 17.71
N GLU A 532 -15.70 -6.49 17.31
CA GLU A 532 -16.12 -7.61 18.16
C GLU A 532 -14.94 -8.48 18.60
N ASN A 533 -13.93 -8.69 17.74
CA ASN A 533 -12.71 -9.41 18.11
C ASN A 533 -11.97 -8.73 19.27
N VAL A 534 -11.95 -7.41 19.30
CA VAL A 534 -11.37 -6.66 20.43
C VAL A 534 -12.22 -6.85 21.68
N ARG A 535 -13.53 -6.64 21.60
CA ARG A 535 -14.47 -6.77 22.74
C ARG A 535 -14.36 -8.14 23.40
N MET A 536 -14.43 -9.21 22.61
CA MET A 536 -14.39 -10.58 23.13
C MET A 536 -13.05 -10.94 23.78
N ASN A 537 -11.96 -10.36 23.29
CA ASN A 537 -10.61 -10.70 23.75
C ASN A 537 -9.97 -9.63 24.64
N ARG A 538 -10.71 -8.59 25.02
CA ARG A 538 -10.20 -7.46 25.82
C ARG A 538 -9.42 -7.90 27.06
N GLU A 539 -10.02 -8.76 27.88
CA GLU A 539 -9.37 -9.23 29.11
C GLU A 539 -8.13 -10.10 28.84
N ARG A 540 -8.14 -10.86 27.75
CA ARG A 540 -6.99 -11.68 27.34
C ARG A 540 -5.85 -10.79 26.82
N ILE A 541 -6.14 -9.74 26.05
CA ILE A 541 -5.15 -8.74 25.63
C ILE A 541 -4.54 -8.06 26.87
N LEU A 542 -5.35 -7.60 27.81
CA LEU A 542 -4.88 -7.00 29.06
C LEU A 542 -4.02 -7.95 29.89
N GLU A 543 -4.35 -9.24 29.92
CA GLU A 543 -3.55 -10.24 30.63
C GLU A 543 -2.15 -10.42 30.00
N GLU A 544 -2.05 -10.47 28.68
CA GLU A 544 -0.75 -10.57 28.01
C GLU A 544 0.07 -9.27 28.16
N ILE A 545 -0.57 -8.09 28.15
CA ILE A 545 0.09 -6.81 28.47
C ILE A 545 0.63 -6.84 29.90
N ARG A 546 -0.14 -7.36 30.88
CA ARG A 546 0.31 -7.51 32.27
C ARG A 546 1.53 -8.42 32.37
N LYS A 547 1.52 -9.57 31.71
CA LYS A 547 2.69 -10.48 31.66
C LYS A 547 3.91 -9.79 31.03
N ALA A 548 3.73 -9.00 29.97
CA ALA A 548 4.79 -8.23 29.36
C ALA A 548 5.37 -7.18 30.33
N ALA A 549 4.51 -6.48 31.09
CA ALA A 549 4.93 -5.53 32.11
C ALA A 549 5.73 -6.21 33.23
N GLU A 550 5.30 -7.39 33.67
CA GLU A 550 6.02 -8.18 34.71
C GLU A 550 7.39 -8.65 34.20
N ARG A 551 7.46 -9.15 32.92
CA ARG A 551 8.76 -9.53 32.33
C ARG A 551 9.71 -8.35 32.26
N ARG A 552 9.23 -7.18 31.82
CA ARG A 552 10.06 -5.95 31.73
C ARG A 552 10.56 -5.47 33.10
N LYS A 553 9.76 -5.60 34.14
CA LYS A 553 10.20 -5.33 35.51
C LYS A 553 11.31 -6.27 35.98
N ALA A 554 11.25 -7.55 35.60
CA ALA A 554 12.19 -8.58 36.01
C ALA A 554 13.56 -8.53 35.28
N GLN A 555 13.66 -7.79 34.18
CA GLN A 555 14.89 -7.63 33.39
C GLN A 555 15.87 -6.59 33.95
N CYS A 556 15.76 -6.22 35.20
CA CYS A 556 16.60 -5.20 35.89
C CYS A 556 17.61 -5.77 36.82
#